data_6e5583122df58f02fa54bbabaeab8db2
#
_entry.id   6e5583122df58f02fa54bbabaeab8db2
#
_cell.length_a   1.000
_cell.length_b   1.000
_cell.length_c   1.000
_cell.angle_alpha   90.00
_cell.angle_beta   90.00
_cell.angle_gamma   90.00
#
_symmetry.space_group_name_H-M   'P 1'
#
loop_
_entity.id
_entity.type
_entity.pdbx_description
1 polymer ?
#
loop_
_entity_poly.entity_id
_entity_poly.type
_entity_poly.pdbx_seq_one_letter_code
_entity_poly.pdbx_strand_id
1 'polypeptide(L)'
;MEFKVYQKELELQSRGWIPTFHDVSREVVEIVKESGIKNGTVCIASHHTTCSVMIQECSHDIDSFDLEYLQHDLLDIMRKMIPDFAEEHQYRHPGPIHTQFGRYVNEPGDYTSMNTDGHLRSVFFGRSETMTIKDGVLDGGEFAHLYFIDWDHVRARHRQLNVTVMGTTEDVNDRKFHGGQTINTLRKYTDEEKAHDVHYTLQLDAREF
;
A
#
# COMPACT_ATOMS: atom_id res chain seq x y z
N MET A 1 21.16 1.94 -27.05
CA MET A 1 20.11 1.73 -26.00
C MET A 1 20.83 1.48 -24.70
N GLU A 2 20.76 2.43 -23.77
CA GLU A 2 21.40 2.33 -22.46
C GLU A 2 20.38 1.81 -21.44
N PHE A 3 20.71 0.73 -20.74
CA PHE A 3 19.91 0.21 -19.63
C PHE A 3 20.29 0.94 -18.35
N LYS A 4 19.29 1.41 -17.61
CA LYS A 4 19.45 2.17 -16.37
C LYS A 4 18.68 1.52 -15.23
N VAL A 5 19.24 1.60 -14.02
CA VAL A 5 18.57 1.28 -12.76
C VAL A 5 18.58 2.51 -11.89
N TYR A 6 17.45 2.85 -11.33
CA TYR A 6 17.27 3.94 -10.37
C TYR A 6 16.54 3.43 -9.14
N GLN A 7 17.05 3.75 -7.96
CA GLN A 7 16.47 3.27 -6.71
C GLN A 7 16.24 4.42 -5.74
N LYS A 8 15.12 4.37 -5.04
CA LYS A 8 14.77 5.29 -3.97
C LYS A 8 14.02 4.56 -2.87
N GLU A 9 14.16 5.03 -1.65
CA GLU A 9 13.45 4.53 -0.49
C GLU A 9 12.46 5.57 -0.01
N LEU A 10 11.25 5.14 0.36
CA LEU A 10 10.25 5.95 1.02
C LEU A 10 10.17 5.56 2.49
N GLU A 11 10.16 6.56 3.37
CA GLU A 11 9.95 6.38 4.80
C GLU A 11 8.49 6.64 5.14
N LEU A 12 7.87 5.71 5.86
CA LEU A 12 6.46 5.72 6.22
C LEU A 12 6.31 5.47 7.72
N GLN A 13 5.23 5.98 8.31
CA GLN A 13 4.94 5.81 9.74
C GLN A 13 3.58 5.14 9.91
N SER A 14 3.55 3.94 10.51
CA SER A 14 2.29 3.28 10.83
C SER A 14 1.66 3.78 12.13
N ARG A 15 0.35 3.56 12.29
CA ARG A 15 -0.45 4.07 13.43
C ARG A 15 -0.35 3.18 14.67
N GLY A 16 -0.29 1.85 14.51
CA GLY A 16 -0.07 0.90 15.60
C GLY A 16 -1.29 0.53 16.45
N TRP A 17 -2.49 0.79 15.99
CA TRP A 17 -3.76 0.38 16.63
C TRP A 17 -4.79 -0.15 15.63
N ILE A 18 -4.53 0.05 14.36
CA ILE A 18 -5.28 -0.46 13.21
C ILE A 18 -4.30 -0.66 12.07
N PRO A 19 -4.49 -1.61 11.15
CA PRO A 19 -3.70 -1.68 9.93
C PRO A 19 -3.66 -0.32 9.21
N THR A 20 -2.48 0.07 8.78
CA THR A 20 -2.26 1.37 8.17
C THR A 20 -2.09 1.23 6.66
N PHE A 21 -2.90 1.96 5.91
CA PHE A 21 -2.81 2.04 4.45
C PHE A 21 -2.17 3.37 4.08
N HIS A 22 -1.12 3.33 3.28
CA HIS A 22 -0.47 4.50 2.70
C HIS A 22 -0.65 4.45 1.19
N ASP A 23 -1.38 5.39 0.63
CA ASP A 23 -1.36 5.63 -0.81
C ASP A 23 -0.01 6.23 -1.19
N VAL A 24 0.79 5.46 -1.90
CA VAL A 24 2.15 5.83 -2.36
C VAL A 24 2.20 6.07 -3.87
N SER A 25 1.05 6.15 -4.51
CA SER A 25 0.93 6.30 -5.96
C SER A 25 1.68 7.52 -6.47
N ARG A 26 1.52 8.65 -5.80
CA ARG A 26 2.14 9.91 -6.19
C ARG A 26 3.67 9.86 -6.09
N GLU A 27 4.16 9.36 -4.97
CA GLU A 27 5.59 9.21 -4.71
C GLU A 27 6.25 8.29 -5.73
N VAL A 28 5.61 7.17 -6.07
CA VAL A 28 6.12 6.23 -7.08
C VAL A 28 6.12 6.87 -8.47
N VAL A 29 5.06 7.59 -8.85
CA VAL A 29 5.03 8.31 -10.14
C VAL A 29 6.14 9.35 -10.23
N GLU A 30 6.39 10.11 -9.17
CA GLU A 30 7.50 11.09 -9.15
C GLU A 30 8.87 10.40 -9.25
N ILE A 31 9.08 9.26 -8.57
CA ILE A 31 10.30 8.47 -8.66
C ILE A 31 10.52 7.94 -10.09
N VAL A 32 9.46 7.48 -10.75
CA VAL A 32 9.53 7.07 -12.17
C VAL A 32 9.95 8.24 -13.05
N LYS A 33 9.38 9.43 -12.87
CA LYS A 33 9.77 10.64 -13.62
C LYS A 33 11.22 11.04 -13.33
N GLU A 34 11.63 11.08 -12.07
CA GLU A 34 13.01 11.38 -11.66
C GLU A 34 14.03 10.41 -12.28
N SER A 35 13.64 9.15 -12.45
CA SER A 35 14.52 8.13 -13.06
C SER A 35 14.92 8.47 -14.50
N GLY A 36 14.07 9.17 -15.23
CA GLY A 36 14.20 9.44 -16.67
C GLY A 36 14.05 8.19 -17.55
N ILE A 37 13.63 7.06 -16.97
CA ILE A 37 13.39 5.82 -17.71
C ILE A 37 12.06 5.95 -18.45
N LYS A 38 12.09 5.69 -19.75
CA LYS A 38 10.91 5.77 -20.61
C LYS A 38 10.21 4.44 -20.80
N ASN A 39 10.98 3.38 -20.93
CA ASN A 39 10.42 2.04 -21.17
C ASN A 39 11.08 1.05 -20.24
N GLY A 40 10.27 0.34 -19.43
CA GLY A 40 10.79 -0.58 -18.44
C GLY A 40 9.75 -0.99 -17.41
N THR A 41 10.23 -1.20 -16.21
CA THR A 41 9.39 -1.58 -15.06
C THR A 41 9.80 -0.82 -13.80
N VAL A 42 8.85 -0.67 -12.90
CA VAL A 42 9.10 -0.30 -11.51
C VAL A 42 8.70 -1.46 -10.62
N CYS A 43 9.59 -1.84 -9.71
CA CYS A 43 9.32 -2.78 -8.63
C CYS A 43 9.24 -2.00 -7.31
N ILE A 44 8.13 -2.16 -6.62
CA ILE A 44 7.85 -1.57 -5.30
C ILE A 44 7.85 -2.71 -4.30
N ALA A 45 8.74 -2.69 -3.30
CA ALA A 45 8.92 -3.84 -2.42
C ALA A 45 9.20 -3.44 -0.97
N SER A 46 8.55 -4.14 -0.04
CA SER A 46 8.82 -4.04 1.40
C SER A 46 9.65 -5.22 1.88
N HIS A 47 10.63 -4.96 2.74
CA HIS A 47 11.37 -5.99 3.48
C HIS A 47 10.73 -6.34 4.83
N HIS A 48 9.72 -5.59 5.27
CA HIS A 48 9.02 -5.84 6.53
C HIS A 48 8.02 -6.99 6.40
N THR A 49 8.08 -7.93 7.34
CA THR A 49 7.33 -9.20 7.26
C THR A 49 5.85 -9.10 7.66
N THR A 50 5.42 -7.95 8.18
CA THR A 50 4.00 -7.63 8.46
C THR A 50 3.42 -6.64 7.46
N CYS A 51 4.15 -6.30 6.39
CA CYS A 51 3.72 -5.31 5.42
C CYS A 51 3.42 -5.95 4.07
N SER A 52 2.57 -5.28 3.29
CA SER A 52 2.23 -5.65 1.92
C SER A 52 2.31 -4.45 0.99
N VAL A 53 2.41 -4.73 -0.30
CA VAL A 53 2.18 -3.77 -1.37
C VAL A 53 1.07 -4.32 -2.24
N MET A 54 0.09 -3.50 -2.57
CA MET A 54 -1.02 -3.90 -3.45
C MET A 54 -1.43 -2.77 -4.38
N ILE A 55 -2.07 -3.15 -5.46
CA ILE A 55 -2.80 -2.25 -6.35
C ILE A 55 -4.29 -2.48 -6.12
N GLN A 56 -5.01 -1.41 -5.86
CA GLN A 56 -6.45 -1.44 -5.62
C GLN A 56 -7.11 -0.22 -6.25
N GLU A 57 -8.38 -0.32 -6.60
CA GLU A 57 -9.20 0.84 -6.94
C GLU A 57 -9.29 1.78 -5.74
N CYS A 58 -9.08 3.06 -5.97
CA CYS A 58 -9.25 4.08 -4.95
C CYS A 58 -10.74 4.32 -4.71
N SER A 59 -11.19 4.08 -3.49
CA SER A 59 -12.53 4.48 -3.05
C SER A 59 -12.51 5.94 -2.63
N HIS A 60 -13.52 6.71 -3.05
CA HIS A 60 -13.59 8.12 -2.73
C HIS A 60 -14.20 8.40 -1.36
N ASP A 61 -14.95 7.44 -0.81
CA ASP A 61 -15.51 7.52 0.53
C ASP A 61 -14.45 7.16 1.57
N ILE A 62 -14.18 8.09 2.47
CA ILE A 62 -13.14 7.99 3.49
C ILE A 62 -13.76 8.27 4.86
N ASP A 63 -13.42 7.46 5.85
CA ASP A 63 -13.87 7.67 7.22
C ASP A 63 -13.00 8.69 7.99
N SER A 64 -13.36 8.92 9.25
CA SER A 64 -12.64 9.82 10.16
C SER A 64 -11.22 9.33 10.54
N PHE A 65 -10.85 8.14 10.15
CA PHE A 65 -9.53 7.53 10.37
C PHE A 65 -8.67 7.50 9.11
N ASP A 66 -9.08 8.19 8.04
CA ASP A 66 -8.47 8.17 6.72
C ASP A 66 -8.40 6.76 6.11
N LEU A 67 -9.39 5.93 6.40
CA LEU A 67 -9.58 4.65 5.74
C LEU A 67 -10.68 4.78 4.68
N GLU A 68 -10.37 4.30 3.49
CA GLU A 68 -11.37 4.17 2.43
C GLU A 68 -12.38 3.08 2.77
N TYR A 69 -13.63 3.24 2.36
CA TYR A 69 -14.67 2.22 2.62
C TYR A 69 -14.30 0.86 2.02
N LEU A 70 -13.66 0.85 0.84
CA LEU A 70 -13.16 -0.39 0.26
C LEU A 70 -12.05 -1.06 1.09
N GLN A 71 -11.25 -0.26 1.81
CA GLN A 71 -10.27 -0.77 2.78
C GLN A 71 -10.94 -1.34 4.03
N HIS A 72 -12.05 -0.74 4.48
CA HIS A 72 -12.87 -1.30 5.55
C HIS A 72 -13.44 -2.67 5.18
N ASP A 73 -14.04 -2.79 3.99
CA ASP A 73 -14.57 -4.07 3.50
C ASP A 73 -13.47 -5.12 3.43
N LEU A 74 -12.27 -4.74 2.95
CA LEU A 74 -11.11 -5.60 2.92
C LEU A 74 -10.70 -6.05 4.33
N LEU A 75 -10.62 -5.14 5.29
CA LEU A 75 -10.30 -5.47 6.69
C LEU A 75 -11.33 -6.42 7.31
N ASP A 76 -12.61 -6.19 7.06
CA ASP A 76 -13.68 -7.04 7.59
C ASP A 76 -13.65 -8.46 7.02
N ILE A 77 -13.33 -8.60 5.74
CA ILE A 77 -13.10 -9.90 5.11
C ILE A 77 -11.86 -10.56 5.69
N MET A 78 -10.77 -9.81 5.82
CA MET A 78 -9.52 -10.35 6.37
C MET A 78 -9.67 -10.80 7.82
N ARG A 79 -10.41 -10.07 8.65
CA ARG A 79 -10.71 -10.48 10.03
C ARG A 79 -11.50 -11.78 10.13
N LYS A 80 -12.39 -12.06 9.16
CA LYS A 80 -13.11 -13.34 9.09
C LYS A 80 -12.20 -14.50 8.70
N MET A 81 -11.20 -14.26 7.84
CA MET A 81 -10.27 -15.28 7.36
C MET A 81 -9.07 -15.47 8.31
N ILE A 82 -8.52 -14.38 8.77
CA ILE A 82 -7.34 -14.28 9.64
C ILE A 82 -7.71 -13.30 10.77
N PRO A 83 -8.35 -13.78 11.86
CA PRO A 83 -8.78 -12.92 12.97
C PRO A 83 -7.63 -12.14 13.59
N ASP A 84 -7.92 -10.93 14.07
CA ASP A 84 -6.95 -10.14 14.83
C ASP A 84 -6.46 -10.95 16.05
N PHE A 85 -5.16 -10.84 16.36
CA PHE A 85 -4.59 -11.53 17.49
C PHE A 85 -5.03 -10.85 18.80
N ALA A 86 -5.96 -11.47 19.51
CA ALA A 86 -6.57 -10.90 20.72
C ALA A 86 -6.17 -11.63 22.01
N GLU A 87 -5.88 -12.94 21.95
CA GLU A 87 -5.65 -13.78 23.12
C GLU A 87 -4.42 -14.67 22.97
N GLU A 88 -3.68 -14.88 24.06
CA GLU A 88 -2.61 -15.88 24.07
C GLU A 88 -3.12 -17.24 23.62
N HIS A 89 -2.29 -17.97 22.87
CA HIS A 89 -2.62 -19.29 22.29
C HIS A 89 -3.66 -19.28 21.16
N GLN A 90 -4.22 -18.15 20.76
CA GLN A 90 -5.07 -18.05 19.57
C GLN A 90 -4.33 -18.55 18.31
N TYR A 91 -3.05 -18.22 18.24
CA TYR A 91 -2.12 -18.70 17.21
C TYR A 91 -0.99 -19.52 17.85
N ARG A 92 -0.33 -20.38 17.07
CA ARG A 92 0.86 -21.10 17.52
C ARG A 92 2.10 -20.21 17.62
N HIS A 93 2.14 -19.16 16.84
CA HIS A 93 3.16 -18.10 16.87
C HIS A 93 2.60 -16.91 17.70
N PRO A 94 3.43 -16.26 18.55
CA PRO A 94 4.80 -16.62 18.87
C PRO A 94 4.87 -17.81 19.83
N GLY A 95 5.81 -18.73 19.56
CA GLY A 95 6.16 -19.76 20.52
C GLY A 95 7.21 -19.23 21.50
N PRO A 96 7.56 -20.02 22.54
CA PRO A 96 8.47 -19.58 23.62
C PRO A 96 9.85 -19.18 23.12
N ILE A 97 10.37 -19.83 22.10
CA ILE A 97 11.69 -19.49 21.52
C ILE A 97 11.63 -18.12 20.83
N HIS A 98 10.58 -17.84 20.09
CA HIS A 98 10.41 -16.55 19.41
C HIS A 98 10.22 -15.41 20.41
N THR A 99 9.44 -15.62 21.45
CA THR A 99 9.26 -14.65 22.54
C THR A 99 10.58 -14.35 23.24
N GLN A 100 11.40 -15.38 23.51
CA GLN A 100 12.73 -15.21 24.08
C GLN A 100 13.65 -14.41 23.13
N PHE A 101 13.58 -14.66 21.82
CA PHE A 101 14.34 -13.91 20.83
C PHE A 101 13.92 -12.43 20.82
N GLY A 102 12.62 -12.14 20.90
CA GLY A 102 12.11 -10.77 21.01
C GLY A 102 12.72 -10.01 22.19
N ARG A 103 12.81 -10.65 23.37
CA ARG A 103 13.49 -10.08 24.53
C ARG A 103 14.98 -9.85 24.30
N TYR A 104 15.64 -10.77 23.60
CA TYR A 104 17.06 -10.64 23.25
C TYR A 104 17.36 -9.44 22.35
N VAL A 105 16.47 -9.13 21.41
CA VAL A 105 16.59 -7.97 20.50
C VAL A 105 15.94 -6.70 21.06
N ASN A 106 15.66 -6.68 22.37
CA ASN A 106 15.11 -5.53 23.09
C ASN A 106 13.74 -5.04 22.58
N GLU A 107 12.87 -5.98 22.19
CA GLU A 107 11.48 -5.62 21.94
C GLU A 107 10.83 -5.07 23.23
N PRO A 108 9.94 -4.05 23.14
CA PRO A 108 9.39 -3.35 24.31
C PRO A 108 8.59 -4.24 25.26
N GLY A 109 8.11 -5.39 24.81
CA GLY A 109 7.39 -6.37 25.63
C GLY A 109 6.94 -7.56 24.80
N ASP A 110 6.57 -8.65 25.46
CA ASP A 110 6.14 -9.89 24.78
C ASP A 110 4.91 -9.69 23.88
N TYR A 111 4.04 -8.74 24.23
CA TYR A 111 2.87 -8.37 23.44
C TYR A 111 3.22 -7.90 22.03
N THR A 112 4.41 -7.38 21.81
CA THR A 112 4.84 -6.90 20.48
C THR A 112 5.00 -8.01 19.45
N SER A 113 5.09 -9.26 19.92
CA SER A 113 5.11 -10.45 19.09
C SER A 113 3.69 -11.01 18.83
N MET A 114 2.64 -10.41 19.41
CA MET A 114 1.24 -10.81 19.18
C MET A 114 0.70 -10.18 17.88
N ASN A 115 1.41 -10.38 16.79
CA ASN A 115 1.12 -9.81 15.47
C ASN A 115 1.13 -10.89 14.36
N THR A 116 0.79 -12.12 14.74
CA THR A 116 0.75 -13.27 13.80
C THR A 116 -0.21 -13.04 12.66
N ASP A 117 -1.36 -12.45 12.92
CA ASP A 117 -2.35 -12.05 11.92
C ASP A 117 -1.74 -11.09 10.89
N GLY A 118 -0.93 -10.11 11.31
CA GLY A 118 -0.19 -9.22 10.42
C GLY A 118 0.78 -9.97 9.51
N HIS A 119 1.53 -10.93 10.04
CA HIS A 119 2.43 -11.79 9.25
C HIS A 119 1.66 -12.63 8.23
N LEU A 120 0.54 -13.24 8.63
CA LEU A 120 -0.28 -14.07 7.74
C LEU A 120 -0.93 -13.25 6.62
N ARG A 121 -1.48 -12.07 6.95
CA ARG A 121 -2.05 -11.15 5.96
C ARG A 121 -0.97 -10.67 4.98
N SER A 122 0.23 -10.34 5.47
CA SER A 122 1.36 -9.95 4.62
C SER A 122 1.74 -11.06 3.61
N VAL A 123 1.77 -12.31 4.03
CA VAL A 123 2.05 -13.44 3.12
C VAL A 123 0.93 -13.61 2.09
N PHE A 124 -0.32 -13.38 2.52
CA PHE A 124 -1.49 -13.54 1.64
C PHE A 124 -1.51 -12.51 0.50
N PHE A 125 -1.20 -11.25 0.79
CA PHE A 125 -1.17 -10.18 -0.22
C PHE A 125 0.16 -10.05 -0.97
N GLY A 126 1.24 -10.55 -0.39
CA GLY A 126 2.57 -10.32 -0.92
C GLY A 126 3.18 -8.98 -0.48
N ARG A 127 4.49 -8.85 -0.70
CA ARG A 127 5.28 -7.69 -0.25
C ARG A 127 5.85 -6.86 -1.38
N SER A 128 5.45 -7.13 -2.60
CA SER A 128 5.94 -6.40 -3.77
C SER A 128 4.93 -6.39 -4.89
N GLU A 129 4.93 -5.28 -5.63
CA GLU A 129 4.24 -5.12 -6.90
C GLU A 129 5.22 -4.70 -7.98
N THR A 130 4.92 -5.08 -9.21
CA THR A 130 5.70 -4.67 -10.38
C THR A 130 4.77 -4.12 -11.44
N MET A 131 5.07 -2.91 -11.92
CA MET A 131 4.28 -2.24 -12.94
C MET A 131 5.12 -1.88 -14.15
N THR A 132 4.46 -1.76 -15.30
CA THR A 132 5.11 -1.39 -16.57
C THR A 132 5.23 0.13 -16.69
N ILE A 133 6.33 0.59 -17.26
CA ILE A 133 6.56 1.98 -17.67
C ILE A 133 6.58 2.02 -19.19
N LYS A 134 5.74 2.88 -19.78
CA LYS A 134 5.63 3.09 -21.23
C LYS A 134 5.70 4.58 -21.52
N ASP A 135 6.64 4.99 -22.37
CA ASP A 135 6.88 6.38 -22.75
C ASP A 135 7.05 7.34 -21.55
N GLY A 136 7.66 6.83 -20.46
CA GLY A 136 7.88 7.58 -19.21
C GLY A 136 6.66 7.65 -18.30
N VAL A 137 5.59 6.92 -18.62
CA VAL A 137 4.34 6.89 -17.87
C VAL A 137 4.16 5.53 -17.21
N LEU A 138 3.75 5.55 -15.95
CA LEU A 138 3.40 4.35 -15.18
C LEU A 138 2.03 3.83 -15.67
N ASP A 139 2.02 2.60 -16.20
CA ASP A 139 0.81 1.96 -16.73
C ASP A 139 0.05 1.24 -15.60
N GLY A 140 -0.79 1.98 -14.92
CA GLY A 140 -1.54 1.49 -13.74
C GLY A 140 -3.06 1.49 -13.87
N GLY A 141 -3.58 2.08 -14.95
CA GLY A 141 -5.02 2.31 -15.10
C GLY A 141 -5.50 3.58 -14.39
N GLU A 142 -6.72 3.99 -14.71
CA GLU A 142 -7.26 5.29 -14.28
C GLU A 142 -7.65 5.32 -12.81
N PHE A 143 -8.13 4.19 -12.27
CA PHE A 143 -8.70 4.10 -10.92
C PHE A 143 -7.79 3.37 -9.92
N ALA A 144 -6.74 2.73 -10.42
CA ALA A 144 -5.85 1.96 -9.59
C ALA A 144 -4.86 2.85 -8.84
N HIS A 145 -4.73 2.61 -7.55
CA HIS A 145 -3.74 3.23 -6.69
C HIS A 145 -2.81 2.17 -6.08
N LEU A 146 -1.61 2.59 -5.74
CA LEU A 146 -0.61 1.78 -5.07
C LEU A 146 -0.67 2.03 -3.57
N TYR A 147 -0.93 0.97 -2.81
CA TYR A 147 -0.96 1.04 -1.36
C TYR A 147 0.16 0.23 -0.75
N PHE A 148 0.90 0.86 0.16
CA PHE A 148 1.70 0.16 1.14
C PHE A 148 0.86 -0.06 2.39
N ILE A 149 0.80 -1.29 2.87
CA ILE A 149 -0.01 -1.67 4.03
C ILE A 149 0.89 -2.19 5.13
N ASP A 150 0.79 -1.61 6.33
CA ASP A 150 1.30 -2.23 7.55
C ASP A 150 0.15 -2.89 8.31
N TRP A 151 0.15 -4.22 8.32
CA TRP A 151 -0.85 -5.05 9.02
C TRP A 151 -0.60 -5.12 10.53
N ASP A 152 0.60 -4.72 11.00
CA ASP A 152 0.93 -4.71 12.43
C ASP A 152 0.16 -3.61 13.14
N HIS A 153 -0.90 -4.01 13.86
CA HIS A 153 -1.74 -3.11 14.64
C HIS A 153 -1.36 -3.05 16.13
N VAL A 154 -0.27 -3.71 16.52
CA VAL A 154 0.13 -3.79 17.93
C VAL A 154 0.86 -2.54 18.38
N ARG A 155 1.62 -1.91 17.49
CA ARG A 155 2.35 -0.66 17.77
C ARG A 155 2.68 0.14 16.52
N ALA A 156 2.83 1.45 16.66
CA ALA A 156 3.35 2.33 15.62
C ALA A 156 4.81 1.97 15.27
N ARG A 157 5.14 1.98 13.99
CA ARG A 157 6.47 1.63 13.49
C ARG A 157 6.91 2.55 12.35
N HIS A 158 8.21 2.81 12.29
CA HIS A 158 8.84 3.30 11.07
C HIS A 158 8.98 2.16 10.07
N ARG A 159 8.59 2.44 8.83
CA ARG A 159 8.59 1.51 7.72
C ARG A 159 9.34 2.09 6.54
N GLN A 160 9.97 1.22 5.78
CA GLN A 160 10.70 1.56 4.58
C GLN A 160 10.12 0.78 3.40
N LEU A 161 9.96 1.49 2.28
CA LEU A 161 9.46 0.94 1.04
C LEU A 161 10.47 1.23 -0.06
N ASN A 162 11.02 0.17 -0.66
CA ASN A 162 11.98 0.29 -1.74
C ASN A 162 11.26 0.42 -3.08
N VAL A 163 11.66 1.39 -3.87
CA VAL A 163 11.19 1.61 -5.24
C VAL A 163 12.38 1.49 -6.19
N THR A 164 12.35 0.48 -7.04
CA THR A 164 13.40 0.23 -8.04
C THR A 164 12.82 0.38 -9.43
N VAL A 165 13.30 1.37 -10.17
CA VAL A 165 12.94 1.61 -11.57
C VAL A 165 14.05 1.10 -12.46
N MET A 166 13.71 0.28 -13.48
CA MET A 166 14.69 -0.27 -14.39
C MET A 166 14.17 -0.33 -15.82
N GLY A 167 15.04 0.00 -16.77
CA GLY A 167 14.66 0.05 -18.17
C GLY A 167 15.58 0.91 -19.01
N THR A 168 15.04 1.47 -20.09
CA THR A 168 15.76 2.31 -21.04
C THR A 168 15.25 3.75 -21.04
N THR A 169 16.14 4.69 -21.37
CA THR A 169 15.82 6.13 -21.49
C THR A 169 15.44 6.51 -22.91
N GLU A 170 15.48 5.58 -23.84
CA GLU A 170 15.17 5.80 -25.25
C GLU A 170 13.75 5.40 -25.59
N ASP A 171 13.18 6.04 -26.60
CA ASP A 171 11.90 5.61 -27.18
C ASP A 171 12.11 4.31 -27.94
N VAL A 172 11.39 3.26 -27.55
CA VAL A 172 11.47 1.93 -28.15
C VAL A 172 10.27 1.60 -29.04
N ASN A 173 9.26 2.44 -29.04
CA ASN A 173 8.03 2.23 -29.77
C ASN A 173 7.91 3.19 -30.96
N ASP A 174 7.68 2.65 -32.17
CA ASP A 174 7.39 3.43 -33.39
C ASP A 174 6.03 4.18 -33.31
N ARG A 175 5.24 3.88 -32.31
CA ARG A 175 3.95 4.53 -32.04
C ARG A 175 3.91 5.04 -30.62
N LYS A 176 3.62 6.32 -30.45
CA LYS A 176 3.30 6.88 -29.13
C LYS A 176 2.14 6.09 -28.54
N PHE A 177 2.36 5.60 -27.32
CA PHE A 177 1.34 4.87 -26.57
C PHE A 177 0.23 5.87 -26.15
N HIS A 178 -0.89 5.85 -26.86
CA HIS A 178 -2.03 6.73 -26.61
C HIS A 178 -3.06 6.15 -25.63
N GLY A 179 -2.80 4.99 -25.05
CA GLY A 179 -3.75 4.27 -24.20
C GLY A 179 -3.23 3.90 -22.83
N GLY A 180 -2.06 4.39 -22.42
CA GLY A 180 -1.55 4.23 -21.06
C GLY A 180 -2.38 5.09 -20.12
N GLN A 181 -3.20 4.43 -19.32
CA GLN A 181 -3.90 5.11 -18.25
C GLN A 181 -2.89 5.31 -17.14
N THR A 182 -2.50 6.54 -16.95
CA THR A 182 -1.69 6.97 -15.80
C THR A 182 -2.50 6.73 -14.55
N ILE A 183 -1.88 6.19 -13.51
CA ILE A 183 -2.45 6.29 -12.16
C ILE A 183 -2.84 7.75 -11.96
N ASN A 184 -4.11 8.00 -11.73
CA ASN A 184 -4.62 9.35 -11.55
C ASN A 184 -4.24 9.89 -10.17
N THR A 185 -2.99 10.28 -10.01
CA THR A 185 -2.46 10.85 -8.77
C THR A 185 -3.02 12.23 -8.45
N LEU A 186 -3.82 12.81 -9.35
CA LEU A 186 -4.27 14.19 -9.24
C LEU A 186 -5.57 14.35 -8.46
N ARG A 187 -6.33 13.28 -8.23
CA ARG A 187 -7.57 13.36 -7.47
C ARG A 187 -7.42 12.94 -6.01
N LYS A 188 -6.62 13.67 -5.27
CA LYS A 188 -7.07 13.99 -3.90
C LYS A 188 -8.09 15.08 -4.07
N TYR A 189 -9.36 14.76 -3.84
CA TYR A 189 -10.44 15.74 -3.81
C TYR A 189 -10.01 16.92 -2.94
N THR A 190 -10.20 18.14 -3.42
CA THR A 190 -10.14 19.32 -2.57
C THR A 190 -11.16 19.17 -1.45
N ASP A 191 -10.98 19.86 -0.34
CA ASP A 191 -11.95 19.79 0.77
C ASP A 191 -13.36 20.25 0.34
N GLU A 192 -13.46 21.10 -0.70
CA GLU A 192 -14.70 21.51 -1.33
C GLU A 192 -15.35 20.37 -2.15
N GLU A 193 -14.56 19.60 -2.90
CA GLU A 193 -15.06 18.43 -3.64
C GLU A 193 -15.50 17.31 -2.69
N LYS A 194 -14.77 17.06 -1.59
CA LYS A 194 -15.17 16.12 -0.55
C LYS A 194 -16.50 16.52 0.09
N ALA A 195 -16.68 17.80 0.39
CA ALA A 195 -17.94 18.33 0.95
C ALA A 195 -19.12 18.18 -0.02
N HIS A 196 -18.88 18.32 -1.33
CA HIS A 196 -19.90 18.18 -2.35
C HIS A 196 -20.32 16.73 -2.55
N ASP A 197 -19.39 15.79 -2.56
CA ASP A 197 -19.67 14.35 -2.71
C ASP A 197 -20.39 13.77 -1.50
N VAL A 198 -20.01 14.15 -0.29
CA VAL A 198 -20.73 13.77 0.93
C VAL A 198 -22.20 14.22 0.86
N HIS A 199 -22.45 15.42 0.32
CA HIS A 199 -23.82 15.94 0.18
C HIS A 199 -24.61 15.18 -0.91
N TYR A 200 -23.96 14.76 -1.99
CA TYR A 200 -24.56 13.99 -3.05
C TYR A 200 -24.90 12.55 -2.61
N THR A 201 -23.99 11.88 -1.88
CA THR A 201 -24.21 10.55 -1.32
C THR A 201 -25.35 10.56 -0.30
N LEU A 202 -25.39 11.54 0.61
CA LEU A 202 -26.49 11.70 1.56
C LEU A 202 -27.85 11.97 0.88
N GLN A 203 -27.86 12.62 -0.30
CA GLN A 203 -29.09 12.82 -1.09
C GLN A 203 -29.56 11.57 -1.80
N LEU A 204 -28.66 10.67 -2.19
CA LEU A 204 -29.02 9.37 -2.79
C LEU A 204 -29.62 8.44 -1.74
N ASP A 205 -28.99 8.31 -0.58
CA ASP A 205 -29.49 7.50 0.54
C ASP A 205 -30.87 7.96 1.04
N ALA A 206 -31.16 9.26 0.98
CA ALA A 206 -32.46 9.80 1.33
C ALA A 206 -33.58 9.55 0.30
N ARG A 207 -33.26 9.03 -0.90
CA ARG A 207 -34.23 8.74 -1.97
C ARG A 207 -34.54 7.25 -2.14
N GLU A 208 -33.75 6.37 -1.51
CA GLU A 208 -33.90 4.91 -1.62
C GLU A 208 -34.54 4.26 -0.37
N PHE A 209 -35.03 5.05 0.59
CA PHE A 209 -35.78 4.56 1.75
C PHE A 209 -37.22 5.08 1.80
#